data_22b365f932b8367461b5a176fc1369ef
#
_entry.id   22b365f932b8367461b5a176fc1369ef
#
_cell.length_a   1.000
_cell.length_b   1.000
_cell.length_c   1.000
_cell.angle_alpha   90.00
_cell.angle_beta   90.00
_cell.angle_gamma   90.00
#
_symmetry.space_group_name_H-M   'P 1'
#
loop_
_entity.id
_entity.type
_entity.pdbx_description
1 polymer ?
#
loop_
_entity_poly.entity_id
_entity_poly.type
_entity_poly.pdbx_seq_one_letter_code
_entity_poly.pdbx_strand_id
1 'polypeptide(L)'
;MVEKLFIFLIHSSEIIKHDKIGVYYKGSPPSMLPLSQGVTFEDLCDGVASTLHINREDSKLTIWYRFPFQCHLHSLIYQQVLVEDVNGVNAIFDMLDYQYGFVDAELHVGVKPIRSH
;
A
#
# COMPACT_ATOMS: atom_id res chain seq x y z
N MET A 1 -5.88 20.31 -18.00
CA MET A 1 -6.04 18.88 -17.83
C MET A 1 -5.94 18.53 -16.34
N VAL A 2 -6.94 17.87 -15.80
CA VAL A 2 -6.95 17.51 -14.39
C VAL A 2 -6.20 16.19 -14.22
N GLU A 3 -5.23 16.19 -13.31
CA GLU A 3 -4.48 14.99 -12.99
C GLU A 3 -5.34 14.04 -12.17
N LYS A 4 -5.35 12.76 -12.57
CA LYS A 4 -6.12 11.75 -11.87
C LYS A 4 -5.39 11.33 -10.59
N LEU A 5 -6.10 11.37 -9.48
CA LEU A 5 -5.57 10.92 -8.20
C LEU A 5 -6.11 9.53 -7.87
N PHE A 6 -5.23 8.69 -7.37
CA PHE A 6 -5.58 7.38 -6.86
C PHE A 6 -5.49 7.41 -5.34
N ILE A 7 -6.39 6.73 -4.67
CA ILE A 7 -6.43 6.72 -3.22
C ILE A 7 -5.67 5.50 -2.69
N PHE A 8 -4.70 5.76 -1.83
CA PHE A 8 -3.97 4.72 -1.13
C PHE A 8 -4.47 4.68 0.31
N LEU A 9 -4.91 3.50 0.74
CA LEU A 9 -5.38 3.28 2.11
C LEU A 9 -4.22 2.71 2.92
N ILE A 10 -3.77 3.48 3.90
CA ILE A 10 -2.58 3.16 4.68
C ILE A 10 -3.00 2.49 5.99
N HIS A 11 -2.68 1.22 6.13
CA HIS A 11 -2.95 0.41 7.31
C HIS A 11 -1.67 0.23 8.12
N SER A 12 -1.78 0.39 9.42
CA SER A 12 -0.69 0.09 10.35
C SER A 12 -1.10 -0.95 11.40
N SER A 13 -2.20 -1.62 11.13
CA SER A 13 -2.84 -2.56 12.04
C SER A 13 -2.35 -4.00 11.82
N GLU A 14 -3.05 -4.94 12.42
CA GLU A 14 -2.68 -6.35 12.36
C GLU A 14 -2.95 -6.94 10.97
N ILE A 15 -2.03 -7.79 10.53
CA ILE A 15 -2.17 -8.55 9.28
C ILE A 15 -2.74 -9.91 9.61
N ILE A 16 -3.85 -10.26 8.95
CA ILE A 16 -4.50 -11.55 9.11
C ILE A 16 -4.43 -12.31 7.79
N LYS A 17 -4.06 -13.58 7.86
CA LYS A 17 -4.07 -14.47 6.69
C LYS A 17 -5.25 -15.43 6.80
N HIS A 18 -6.11 -15.40 5.81
CA HIS A 18 -7.32 -16.23 5.78
C HIS A 18 -7.24 -17.20 4.60
N ASP A 19 -7.71 -18.43 4.80
CA ASP A 19 -7.61 -19.50 3.80
C ASP A 19 -8.35 -19.20 2.50
N LYS A 20 -9.49 -18.51 2.60
CA LYS A 20 -10.37 -18.29 1.44
C LYS A 20 -10.13 -16.95 0.75
N ILE A 21 -9.81 -15.91 1.51
CA ILE A 21 -9.69 -14.55 0.96
C ILE A 21 -8.26 -14.05 0.95
N GLY A 22 -7.33 -14.77 1.59
CA GLY A 22 -5.95 -14.36 1.67
C GLY A 22 -5.71 -13.34 2.77
N VAL A 23 -4.84 -12.37 2.50
CA VAL A 23 -4.42 -11.36 3.47
C VAL A 23 -5.47 -10.27 3.60
N TYR A 24 -5.78 -9.88 4.83
CA TYR A 24 -6.53 -8.66 5.11
C TYR A 24 -5.99 -7.99 6.36
N TYR A 25 -6.37 -6.73 6.55
CA TYR A 25 -5.86 -5.92 7.66
C TYR A 25 -6.98 -5.65 8.64
N LYS A 26 -6.69 -5.89 9.93
CA LYS A 26 -7.67 -5.76 10.99
C LYS A 26 -7.19 -4.75 12.03
N GLY A 27 -8.08 -3.91 12.49
CA GLY A 27 -7.78 -2.92 13.51
C GLY A 27 -8.35 -1.56 13.18
N SER A 28 -7.57 -0.51 13.43
CA SER A 28 -8.01 0.86 13.20
C SER A 28 -8.31 1.13 11.74
N PRO A 29 -9.25 2.04 11.44
CA PRO A 29 -9.49 2.44 10.05
C PRO A 29 -8.22 2.93 9.37
N PRO A 30 -8.09 2.71 8.06
CA PRO A 30 -6.91 3.17 7.34
C PRO A 30 -6.90 4.69 7.19
N SER A 31 -5.70 5.24 7.04
CA SER A 31 -5.52 6.63 6.66
C SER A 31 -5.48 6.73 5.14
N MET A 32 -6.02 7.81 4.61
CA MET A 32 -6.11 8.01 3.16
C MET A 32 -4.94 8.86 2.67
N LEU A 33 -4.31 8.41 1.58
CA LEU A 33 -3.23 9.12 0.93
C LEU A 33 -3.52 9.19 -0.57
N PRO A 34 -3.93 10.34 -1.11
CA PRO A 34 -4.10 10.48 -2.55
C PRO A 34 -2.74 10.69 -3.23
N LEU A 35 -2.51 9.96 -4.31
CA LEU A 35 -1.29 10.07 -5.10
C LEU A 35 -1.62 10.05 -6.59
N SER A 36 -0.85 10.78 -7.38
CA SER A 36 -0.95 10.73 -8.83
C SER A 36 0.03 9.71 -9.40
N GLN A 37 -0.31 9.19 -10.58
CA GLN A 37 0.55 8.27 -11.29
C GLN A 37 1.88 8.96 -11.65
N GLY A 38 2.97 8.22 -11.52
CA GLY A 38 4.29 8.76 -11.82
C GLY A 38 5.10 9.18 -10.60
N VAL A 39 4.53 9.06 -9.38
CA VAL A 39 5.30 9.35 -8.16
C VAL A 39 6.41 8.30 -7.99
N THR A 40 7.49 8.72 -7.35
CA THR A 40 8.62 7.84 -7.06
C THR A 40 8.36 7.03 -5.78
N PHE A 41 9.21 6.04 -5.53
CA PHE A 41 9.15 5.31 -4.26
C PHE A 41 9.40 6.24 -3.07
N GLU A 42 10.32 7.21 -3.21
CA GLU A 42 10.58 8.19 -2.16
C GLU A 42 9.34 9.05 -1.90
N ASP A 43 8.64 9.47 -2.96
CA ASP A 43 7.39 10.22 -2.81
C ASP A 43 6.35 9.41 -2.04
N LEU A 44 6.24 8.12 -2.34
CA LEU A 44 5.34 7.24 -1.61
C LEU A 44 5.73 7.17 -0.13
N CYS A 45 7.00 6.96 0.16
CA CYS A 45 7.49 6.88 1.55
C CYS A 45 7.26 8.18 2.30
N ASP A 46 7.52 9.31 1.65
CA ASP A 46 7.28 10.63 2.27
C ASP A 46 5.80 10.83 2.56
N GLY A 47 4.95 10.47 1.61
CA GLY A 47 3.50 10.57 1.79
C GLY A 47 2.99 9.68 2.92
N VAL A 48 3.47 8.44 2.99
CA VAL A 48 3.12 7.52 4.05
C VAL A 48 3.57 8.05 5.41
N ALA A 49 4.82 8.51 5.50
CA ALA A 49 5.37 9.04 6.75
C ALA A 49 4.58 10.27 7.22
N SER A 50 4.25 11.15 6.30
CA SER A 50 3.44 12.34 6.61
C SER A 50 2.05 11.95 7.11
N THR A 51 1.42 10.99 6.45
CA THR A 51 0.09 10.51 6.81
C THR A 51 0.06 9.88 8.20
N LEU A 52 1.12 9.13 8.55
CA LEU A 52 1.22 8.45 9.84
C LEU A 52 1.92 9.29 10.91
N HIS A 53 2.33 10.52 10.57
CA HIS A 53 3.05 11.42 11.49
C HIS A 53 4.36 10.80 11.99
N ILE A 54 5.11 10.22 11.07
CA ILE A 54 6.37 9.52 11.36
C ILE A 54 7.52 10.33 10.76
N ASN A 55 8.63 10.43 11.51
CA ASN A 55 9.85 11.02 11.00
C ASN A 55 10.68 9.96 10.30
N ARG A 56 10.87 10.12 8.99
CA ARG A 56 11.62 9.15 8.17
C ARG A 56 13.09 9.05 8.54
N GLU A 57 13.67 10.11 9.13
CA GLU A 57 15.06 10.09 9.57
C GLU A 57 15.27 9.13 10.74
N ASP A 58 14.23 8.93 11.55
CA ASP A 58 14.29 8.10 12.75
C ASP A 58 13.66 6.72 12.57
N SER A 59 13.08 6.47 11.42
CA SER A 59 12.25 5.27 11.23
C SER A 59 12.46 4.64 9.87
N LYS A 60 12.52 3.32 9.86
CA LYS A 60 12.50 2.54 8.62
C LYS A 60 11.08 2.07 8.34
N LEU A 61 10.62 2.34 7.12
CA LEU A 61 9.30 1.92 6.67
C LEU A 61 9.41 0.65 5.85
N THR A 62 8.51 -0.30 6.09
CA THR A 62 8.33 -1.47 5.26
C THR A 62 6.92 -1.42 4.72
N ILE A 63 6.78 -1.39 3.41
CA ILE A 63 5.49 -1.19 2.74
C ILE A 63 5.11 -2.46 2.00
N TRP A 64 3.91 -2.95 2.31
CA TRP A 64 3.32 -4.11 1.66
C TRP A 64 2.06 -3.68 0.93
N TYR A 65 1.90 -4.16 -0.30
CA TYR A 65 0.68 -3.96 -1.08
C TYR A 65 -0.19 -5.21 -0.99
N ARG A 66 -1.48 -5.00 -0.70
CA ARG A 66 -2.47 -6.07 -0.70
C ARG A 66 -2.92 -6.32 -2.13
N PHE A 67 -2.23 -7.23 -2.80
CA PHE A 67 -2.40 -7.49 -4.22
C PHE A 67 -3.63 -8.38 -4.45
N PRO A 68 -4.61 -7.95 -5.27
CA PRO A 68 -5.77 -8.79 -5.60
C PRO A 68 -5.38 -9.79 -6.68
N PHE A 69 -5.41 -11.05 -6.33
CA PHE A 69 -5.06 -12.13 -7.22
C PHE A 69 -6.30 -12.96 -7.55
N GLN A 70 -6.62 -13.10 -8.83
CA GLN A 70 -7.78 -13.89 -9.24
C GLN A 70 -7.38 -15.35 -9.45
N CYS A 71 -7.89 -16.22 -8.60
CA CYS A 71 -7.56 -17.65 -8.63
C CYS A 71 -8.52 -18.47 -9.48
N HIS A 72 -9.80 -18.18 -9.35
CA HIS A 72 -10.88 -18.91 -10.00
C HIS A 72 -11.97 -17.95 -10.43
N LEU A 73 -12.94 -18.45 -11.16
CA LEU A 73 -14.09 -17.68 -11.62
C LEU A 73 -14.70 -16.89 -10.47
N HIS A 74 -14.62 -15.56 -10.56
CA HIS A 74 -15.27 -14.61 -9.64
C HIS A 74 -14.73 -14.58 -8.23
N SER A 75 -13.62 -15.26 -7.94
CA SER A 75 -13.00 -15.23 -6.60
C SER A 75 -11.71 -14.46 -6.63
N LEU A 76 -11.56 -13.54 -5.66
CA LEU A 76 -10.32 -12.83 -5.44
C LEU A 76 -9.66 -13.33 -4.16
N ILE A 77 -8.38 -13.61 -4.24
CA ILE A 77 -7.56 -13.90 -3.09
C ILE A 77 -6.50 -12.82 -3.02
N TYR A 78 -6.31 -12.25 -1.84
CA TYR A 78 -5.36 -11.17 -1.66
C TYR A 78 -4.05 -11.72 -1.13
N GLN A 79 -2.95 -11.27 -1.73
CA GLN A 79 -1.61 -11.62 -1.29
C GLN A 79 -0.84 -10.35 -0.96
N GLN A 80 0.13 -10.49 -0.09
CA GLN A 80 0.96 -9.37 0.34
C GLN A 80 2.23 -9.34 -0.48
N VAL A 81 2.48 -8.20 -1.13
CA VAL A 81 3.63 -7.99 -2.00
C VAL A 81 4.46 -6.84 -1.44
N LEU A 82 5.75 -7.09 -1.24
CA LEU A 82 6.65 -6.07 -0.73
C LEU A 82 6.95 -5.02 -1.80
N VAL A 83 6.83 -3.75 -1.41
CA VAL A 83 7.12 -2.61 -2.29
C VAL A 83 8.43 -1.98 -1.82
N GLU A 84 9.48 -2.09 -2.64
CA GLU A 84 10.83 -1.65 -2.25
C GLU A 84 11.39 -0.55 -3.15
N ASP A 85 10.80 -0.35 -4.34
CA ASP A 85 11.35 0.58 -5.32
C ASP A 85 10.26 1.12 -6.25
N VAL A 86 10.66 1.92 -7.22
CA VAL A 86 9.73 2.54 -8.17
C VAL A 86 9.01 1.49 -9.02
N ASN A 87 9.62 0.34 -9.27
CA ASN A 87 8.95 -0.72 -10.03
C ASN A 87 7.74 -1.25 -9.30
N GLY A 88 7.84 -1.41 -7.97
CA GLY A 88 6.70 -1.80 -7.14
C GLY A 88 5.62 -0.73 -7.15
N VAL A 89 5.99 0.54 -7.06
CA VAL A 89 5.04 1.65 -7.13
C VAL A 89 4.30 1.65 -8.47
N ASN A 90 5.03 1.51 -9.57
CA ASN A 90 4.44 1.49 -10.90
C ASN A 90 3.50 0.30 -11.08
N ALA A 91 3.85 -0.84 -10.52
CA ALA A 91 3.00 -2.03 -10.58
C ALA A 91 1.66 -1.80 -9.90
N ILE A 92 1.64 -1.06 -8.78
CA ILE A 92 0.39 -0.72 -8.11
C ILE A 92 -0.48 0.16 -9.01
N PHE A 93 0.09 1.21 -9.61
CA PHE A 93 -0.66 2.09 -10.50
C PHE A 93 -1.18 1.34 -11.73
N ASP A 94 -0.37 0.45 -12.29
CA ASP A 94 -0.80 -0.38 -13.41
C ASP A 94 -1.99 -1.26 -13.02
N MET A 95 -1.94 -1.82 -11.82
CA MET A 95 -3.04 -2.64 -11.30
C MET A 95 -4.32 -1.83 -11.12
N LEU A 96 -4.20 -0.61 -10.56
CA LEU A 96 -5.36 0.26 -10.36
C LEU A 96 -5.98 0.70 -11.68
N ASP A 97 -5.14 0.90 -12.70
CA ASP A 97 -5.60 1.30 -14.03
C ASP A 97 -6.26 0.14 -14.79
N TYR A 98 -5.75 -1.07 -14.57
CA TYR A 98 -6.13 -2.24 -15.34
C TYR A 98 -7.30 -3.00 -14.76
N GLN A 99 -7.42 -3.03 -13.44
CA GLN A 99 -8.46 -3.82 -12.77
C GLN A 99 -9.76 -3.04 -12.68
N TYR A 100 -10.82 -3.64 -13.19
CA TYR A 100 -12.15 -3.04 -13.19
C TYR A 100 -12.67 -2.89 -11.76
N GLY A 101 -13.05 -1.67 -11.40
CA GLY A 101 -13.68 -1.39 -10.13
C GLY A 101 -12.74 -1.14 -8.97
N PHE A 102 -11.44 -1.27 -9.16
CA PHE A 102 -10.49 -0.91 -8.12
C PHE A 102 -10.08 0.55 -8.29
N VAL A 103 -10.43 1.37 -7.33
CA VAL A 103 -10.10 2.80 -7.32
C VAL A 103 -9.15 3.14 -6.19
N ASP A 104 -8.85 2.18 -5.33
CA ASP A 104 -7.95 2.38 -4.20
C ASP A 104 -6.98 1.21 -4.08
N ALA A 105 -5.83 1.48 -3.45
CA ALA A 105 -4.82 0.50 -3.14
C ALA A 105 -4.68 0.39 -1.63
N GLU A 106 -4.68 -0.82 -1.10
CA GLU A 106 -4.49 -1.03 0.33
C GLU A 106 -3.05 -1.39 0.61
N LEU A 107 -2.40 -0.59 1.44
CA LEU A 107 -1.02 -0.79 1.86
C LEU A 107 -0.97 -1.06 3.36
N HIS A 108 -0.09 -1.97 3.74
CA HIS A 108 0.26 -2.15 5.14
C HIS A 108 1.67 -1.62 5.37
N VAL A 109 1.84 -0.80 6.39
CA VAL A 109 3.11 -0.16 6.69
C VAL A 109 3.61 -0.61 8.05
N GLY A 110 4.78 -1.24 8.04
CA GLY A 110 5.52 -1.52 9.25
C GLY A 110 6.49 -0.39 9.52
N VAL A 111 6.58 0.03 10.78
CA VAL A 111 7.48 1.10 11.20
C VAL A 111 8.45 0.52 12.20
N LYS A 112 9.74 0.72 11.96
CA LYS A 112 10.78 0.23 12.82
C LYS A 112 11.75 1.38 13.15
N PRO A 113 12.01 1.65 14.42
CA PRO A 113 12.95 2.72 14.76
C PRO A 113 14.35 2.38 14.28
N ILE A 114 15.04 3.39 13.75
CA ILE A 114 16.46 3.28 13.41
C ILE A 114 17.23 3.63 14.66
N ARG A 115 17.99 2.66 15.16
CA ARG A 115 18.84 2.91 16.33
C ARG A 115 20.17 3.46 15.86
N SER A 116 20.50 4.63 16.34
CA SER A 116 21.84 5.18 16.20
C SER A 116 22.62 4.92 17.48
N HIS A 117 23.84 4.52 17.33
CA HIS A 117 24.76 4.35 18.44
C HIS A 117 25.79 5.44 18.44
#